data_fd138054be1401720f65164bf1640be3
#
_entry.id   fd138054be1401720f65164bf1640be3
#
_cell.length_a   1.000
_cell.length_b   1.000
_cell.length_c   1.000
_cell.angle_alpha   90.00
_cell.angle_beta   90.00
_cell.angle_gamma   90.00
#
_symmetry.space_group_name_H-M   'P 1'
#
loop_
_entity.id
_entity.type
_entity.pdbx_description
1 polymer ?
#
loop_
_entity_poly.entity_id
_entity_poly.type
_entity_poly.pdbx_seq_one_letter_code
_entity_poly.pdbx_strand_id
1 'polypeptide(L)'
;SNLIILNTKKLVRKLYDLLENNYEDKDLYYLTTNLTASDRLKKIGEIKKRLLEGDKICVVSTQLIEAGVDVDFDLVIRSLSGMDSVVQAMGRCNREGHRHSAFTYLINLDKNEEKTSMLKGVDERKTACKAALNKSTDDLDIKKLTEEYFEKLYANLKGDQYSDAV
;
A
#
# COMPACT_ATOMS: atom_id res chain seq x y z
N SER A 1 1.62 10.68 -12.59
CA SER A 1 0.75 9.53 -12.25
C SER A 1 0.84 9.19 -10.77
N ASN A 2 -0.29 8.82 -10.16
CA ASN A 2 -0.39 8.62 -8.73
C ASN A 2 -0.98 7.25 -8.41
N LEU A 3 -0.42 6.58 -7.40
CA LEU A 3 -0.95 5.34 -6.86
C LEU A 3 -1.30 5.54 -5.38
N ILE A 4 -2.54 5.22 -5.00
CA ILE A 4 -3.01 5.27 -3.63
C ILE A 4 -3.42 3.87 -3.20
N ILE A 5 -2.75 3.32 -2.18
CA ILE A 5 -2.99 1.98 -1.67
C ILE A 5 -3.55 2.06 -0.24
N LEU A 6 -4.74 1.53 -0.05
CA LEU A 6 -5.45 1.49 1.22
C LEU A 6 -5.69 0.04 1.67
N ASN A 7 -5.88 -0.19 2.98
CA ASN A 7 -6.01 -1.54 3.50
C ASN A 7 -7.41 -2.13 3.29
N THR A 8 -8.45 -1.28 3.16
CA THR A 8 -9.84 -1.76 3.06
C THR A 8 -10.50 -1.38 1.75
N LYS A 9 -11.27 -2.31 1.17
CA LYS A 9 -12.06 -2.06 -0.04
C LYS A 9 -13.07 -0.93 0.14
N LYS A 10 -13.65 -0.81 1.35
CA LYS A 10 -14.60 0.24 1.69
C LYS A 10 -13.98 1.62 1.57
N LEU A 11 -12.76 1.78 2.10
CA LEU A 11 -12.06 3.07 2.03
C LEU A 11 -11.58 3.38 0.62
N VAL A 12 -11.11 2.36 -0.12
CA VAL A 12 -10.79 2.51 -1.55
C VAL A 12 -12.01 3.02 -2.33
N ARG A 13 -13.20 2.46 -2.08
CA ARG A 13 -14.43 2.93 -2.74
C ARG A 13 -14.78 4.36 -2.34
N LYS A 14 -14.77 4.67 -1.03
CA LYS A 14 -15.04 6.02 -0.51
C LYS A 14 -14.10 7.06 -1.15
N LEU A 15 -12.81 6.77 -1.22
CA LEU A 15 -11.84 7.68 -1.82
C LEU A 15 -12.05 7.82 -3.33
N TYR A 16 -12.31 6.70 -4.03
CA TYR A 16 -12.60 6.73 -5.46
C TYR A 16 -13.78 7.64 -5.75
N ASP A 17 -14.91 7.49 -5.07
CA ASP A 17 -16.11 8.31 -5.24
C ASP A 17 -15.87 9.81 -4.95
N LEU A 18 -14.99 10.12 -4.00
CA LEU A 18 -14.60 11.51 -3.71
C LEU A 18 -13.72 12.11 -4.82
N LEU A 19 -12.94 11.30 -5.52
CA LEU A 19 -12.03 11.75 -6.57
C LEU A 19 -12.71 11.85 -7.95
N GLU A 20 -13.82 11.15 -8.18
CA GLU A 20 -14.54 11.14 -9.47
C GLU A 20 -14.82 12.56 -10.00
N ASN A 21 -15.11 13.52 -9.13
CA ASN A 21 -15.37 14.91 -9.53
C ASN A 21 -14.11 15.70 -9.92
N ASN A 22 -12.92 15.17 -9.67
CA ASN A 22 -11.64 15.85 -9.88
C ASN A 22 -10.81 15.26 -11.03
N TYR A 23 -11.23 14.11 -11.55
CA TYR A 23 -10.57 13.40 -12.65
C TYR A 23 -11.57 13.15 -13.78
N GLU A 24 -11.08 13.08 -15.01
CA GLU A 24 -11.87 12.50 -16.09
C GLU A 24 -11.98 10.99 -15.85
N ASP A 25 -13.12 10.37 -16.17
CA ASP A 25 -13.40 8.93 -15.94
C ASP A 25 -12.29 8.00 -16.44
N LYS A 26 -11.67 8.36 -17.56
CA LYS A 26 -10.55 7.61 -18.15
C LYS A 26 -9.25 7.70 -17.34
N ASP A 27 -9.10 8.68 -16.45
CA ASP A 27 -7.84 8.97 -15.75
C ASP A 27 -7.85 8.49 -14.30
N LEU A 28 -9.01 8.06 -13.80
CA LEU A 28 -9.18 7.51 -12.46
C LEU A 28 -9.52 6.02 -12.51
N TYR A 29 -8.72 5.20 -11.83
CA TYR A 29 -8.88 3.75 -11.79
C TYR A 29 -9.21 3.25 -10.39
N TYR A 30 -10.23 2.38 -10.31
CA TYR A 30 -10.57 1.59 -9.12
C TYR A 30 -10.09 0.15 -9.31
N LEU A 31 -9.24 -0.35 -8.38
CA LEU A 31 -8.66 -1.68 -8.48
C LEU A 31 -8.73 -2.43 -7.14
N THR A 32 -9.66 -3.37 -7.03
CA THR A 32 -9.82 -4.23 -5.85
C THR A 32 -10.25 -5.65 -6.24
N THR A 33 -10.26 -6.55 -5.26
CA THR A 33 -10.77 -7.93 -5.47
C THR A 33 -12.29 -8.00 -5.63
N ASN A 34 -13.02 -6.89 -5.59
CA ASN A 34 -14.44 -6.85 -5.98
C ASN A 34 -14.64 -6.97 -7.49
N LEU A 35 -13.61 -6.66 -8.27
CA LEU A 35 -13.60 -6.89 -9.71
C LEU A 35 -13.39 -8.37 -10.00
N THR A 36 -13.98 -8.87 -11.10
CA THR A 36 -13.66 -10.21 -11.60
C THR A 36 -12.17 -10.32 -11.97
N ALA A 37 -11.63 -11.53 -12.01
CA ALA A 37 -10.24 -11.73 -12.41
C ALA A 37 -9.96 -11.19 -13.84
N SER A 38 -10.91 -11.38 -14.76
CA SER A 38 -10.82 -10.86 -16.13
C SER A 38 -10.79 -9.34 -16.18
N ASP A 39 -11.71 -8.67 -15.46
CA ASP A 39 -11.79 -7.21 -15.45
C ASP A 39 -10.55 -6.59 -14.80
N ARG A 40 -10.04 -7.23 -13.74
CA ARG A 40 -8.77 -6.82 -13.11
C ARG A 40 -7.61 -6.86 -14.09
N LEU A 41 -7.43 -7.97 -14.81
CA LEU A 41 -6.35 -8.12 -15.79
C LEU A 41 -6.46 -7.09 -16.91
N LYS A 42 -7.67 -6.82 -17.41
CA LYS A 42 -7.92 -5.76 -18.41
C LYS A 42 -7.51 -4.39 -17.88
N LYS A 43 -8.01 -4.01 -16.69
CA LYS A 43 -7.67 -2.72 -16.07
C LYS A 43 -6.16 -2.58 -15.79
N ILE A 44 -5.51 -3.63 -15.32
CA ILE A 44 -4.06 -3.63 -15.10
C ILE A 44 -3.32 -3.43 -16.43
N GLY A 45 -3.76 -4.10 -17.51
CA GLY A 45 -3.19 -3.91 -18.84
C GLY A 45 -3.35 -2.49 -19.37
N GLU A 46 -4.53 -1.89 -19.18
CA GLU A 46 -4.80 -0.48 -19.53
C GLU A 46 -3.92 0.48 -18.73
N ILE A 47 -3.87 0.33 -17.40
CA ILE A 47 -3.02 1.12 -16.51
C ILE A 47 -1.56 1.05 -16.97
N LYS A 48 -1.04 -0.16 -17.20
CA LYS A 48 0.35 -0.37 -17.63
C LYS A 48 0.62 0.32 -18.97
N LYS A 49 -0.26 0.17 -19.96
CA LYS A 49 -0.13 0.82 -21.26
C LYS A 49 -0.07 2.34 -21.10
N ARG A 50 -1.01 2.92 -20.37
CA ARG A 50 -1.10 4.37 -20.19
C ARG A 50 0.10 4.96 -19.44
N LEU A 51 0.61 4.24 -18.43
CA LEU A 51 1.85 4.63 -17.74
C LEU A 51 3.05 4.66 -18.68
N LEU A 52 3.18 3.66 -19.58
CA LEU A 52 4.23 3.62 -20.59
C LEU A 52 4.10 4.76 -21.63
N GLU A 53 2.89 5.19 -21.94
CA GLU A 53 2.59 6.32 -22.81
C GLU A 53 2.82 7.69 -22.12
N GLY A 54 3.11 7.69 -20.83
CA GLY A 54 3.38 8.90 -20.03
C GLY A 54 2.12 9.62 -19.55
N ASP A 55 0.96 8.98 -19.60
CA ASP A 55 -0.31 9.55 -19.17
C ASP A 55 -0.34 9.84 -17.67
N LYS A 56 -1.04 10.91 -17.30
CA LYS A 56 -1.27 11.29 -15.89
C LYS A 56 -2.54 10.65 -15.37
N ILE A 57 -2.40 9.48 -14.76
CA ILE A 57 -3.51 8.74 -14.19
C ILE A 57 -3.42 8.64 -12.66
N CYS A 58 -4.55 8.41 -12.02
CA CYS A 58 -4.66 8.10 -10.61
C CYS A 58 -5.26 6.69 -10.42
N VAL A 59 -4.59 5.87 -9.65
CA VAL A 59 -5.07 4.52 -9.31
C VAL A 59 -5.33 4.43 -7.82
N VAL A 60 -6.56 4.09 -7.43
CA VAL A 60 -6.94 3.81 -6.05
C VAL A 60 -7.16 2.31 -5.89
N SER A 61 -6.33 1.68 -5.06
CA SER A 61 -6.27 0.21 -4.95
C SER A 61 -6.18 -0.28 -3.51
N THR A 62 -6.49 -1.56 -3.30
CA THR A 62 -6.02 -2.31 -2.13
C THR A 62 -4.61 -2.85 -2.39
N GLN A 63 -4.03 -3.59 -1.43
CA GLN A 63 -2.72 -4.25 -1.56
C GLN A 63 -2.59 -5.17 -2.80
N LEU A 64 -3.66 -5.37 -3.54
CA LEU A 64 -3.69 -6.18 -4.77
C LEU A 64 -2.62 -5.76 -5.79
N ILE A 65 -2.29 -4.47 -5.86
CA ILE A 65 -1.31 -3.93 -6.81
C ILE A 65 0.14 -4.10 -6.35
N GLU A 66 0.36 -4.46 -5.07
CA GLU A 66 1.70 -4.59 -4.49
C GLU A 66 2.45 -5.80 -5.06
N ALA A 67 1.74 -6.91 -5.34
CA ALA A 67 2.34 -8.15 -5.82
C ALA A 67 1.90 -8.47 -7.25
N GLY A 68 2.84 -8.93 -8.07
CA GLY A 68 2.58 -9.47 -9.42
C GLY A 68 2.15 -8.46 -10.48
N VAL A 69 2.16 -7.16 -10.17
CA VAL A 69 1.82 -6.10 -11.13
C VAL A 69 3.05 -5.25 -11.41
N ASP A 70 3.47 -5.22 -12.65
CA ASP A 70 4.63 -4.46 -13.10
C ASP A 70 4.20 -3.09 -13.62
N VAL A 71 4.23 -2.09 -12.72
CA VAL A 71 3.82 -0.70 -12.94
C VAL A 71 4.77 0.26 -12.25
N ASP A 72 4.93 1.47 -12.83
CA ASP A 72 5.79 2.51 -12.30
C ASP A 72 5.05 3.85 -12.23
N PHE A 73 4.92 4.39 -11.02
CA PHE A 73 4.23 5.64 -10.72
C PHE A 73 5.19 6.76 -10.30
N ASP A 74 4.78 8.00 -10.50
CA ASP A 74 5.54 9.19 -10.06
C ASP A 74 5.45 9.36 -8.54
N LEU A 75 4.29 9.02 -7.97
CA LEU A 75 3.97 9.18 -6.56
C LEU A 75 3.19 7.96 -6.07
N VAL A 76 3.58 7.46 -4.90
CA VAL A 76 2.83 6.41 -4.20
C VAL A 76 2.43 6.90 -2.81
N ILE A 77 1.15 6.72 -2.47
CA ILE A 77 0.62 6.94 -1.13
C ILE A 77 0.16 5.59 -0.58
N ARG A 78 0.70 5.18 0.57
CA ARG A 78 0.36 3.92 1.21
C ARG A 78 -0.21 4.13 2.60
N SER A 79 -1.40 3.66 2.86
CA SER A 79 -1.89 3.56 4.24
C SER A 79 -1.03 2.57 5.04
N LEU A 80 -0.69 2.93 6.26
CA LEU A 80 0.18 2.13 7.14
C LEU A 80 -0.32 0.69 7.25
N SER A 81 0.59 -0.25 7.07
CA SER A 81 0.39 -1.70 7.17
C SER A 81 1.66 -2.35 7.71
N GLY A 82 1.96 -3.61 7.35
CA GLY A 82 3.27 -4.19 7.63
C GLY A 82 4.37 -3.59 6.76
N MET A 83 5.62 -3.64 7.24
CA MET A 83 6.77 -3.12 6.52
C MET A 83 7.00 -3.84 5.18
N ASP A 84 6.64 -5.11 5.09
CA ASP A 84 6.61 -5.89 3.86
C ASP A 84 5.74 -5.25 2.77
N SER A 85 4.53 -4.83 3.13
CA SER A 85 3.63 -4.09 2.23
C SER A 85 4.17 -2.70 1.87
N VAL A 86 4.76 -1.99 2.83
CA VAL A 86 5.38 -0.67 2.58
C VAL A 86 6.49 -0.78 1.54
N VAL A 87 7.40 -1.74 1.69
CA VAL A 87 8.50 -1.98 0.74
C VAL A 87 7.97 -2.36 -0.65
N GLN A 88 6.91 -3.18 -0.73
CA GLN A 88 6.29 -3.52 -2.00
C GLN A 88 5.64 -2.30 -2.69
N ALA A 89 5.00 -1.43 -1.92
CA ALA A 89 4.44 -0.18 -2.42
C ALA A 89 5.54 0.78 -2.92
N MET A 90 6.64 0.91 -2.18
CA MET A 90 7.83 1.68 -2.59
C MET A 90 8.40 1.17 -3.92
N GLY A 91 8.42 -0.16 -4.13
CA GLY A 91 8.82 -0.78 -5.40
C GLY A 91 7.88 -0.51 -6.59
N ARG A 92 6.82 0.30 -6.42
CA ARG A 92 5.93 0.80 -7.49
C ARG A 92 6.16 2.28 -7.77
N CYS A 93 7.09 2.91 -7.07
CA CYS A 93 7.45 4.32 -7.21
C CYS A 93 8.85 4.43 -7.81
N ASN A 94 8.97 5.05 -8.99
CA ASN A 94 10.24 5.17 -9.72
C ASN A 94 10.98 3.83 -9.86
N ARG A 95 10.23 2.78 -10.15
CA ARG A 95 10.73 1.41 -10.26
C ARG A 95 11.85 1.26 -11.28
N GLU A 96 11.72 1.94 -12.41
CA GLU A 96 12.69 1.91 -13.50
C GLU A 96 13.89 2.84 -13.26
N GLY A 97 13.88 3.64 -12.17
CA GLY A 97 14.98 4.53 -11.82
C GLY A 97 15.15 5.74 -12.77
N HIS A 98 14.16 6.05 -13.58
CA HIS A 98 14.27 7.13 -14.59
C HIS A 98 14.15 8.54 -14.00
N ARG A 99 13.68 8.67 -12.76
CA ARG A 99 13.48 9.96 -12.09
C ARG A 99 14.59 10.21 -11.06
N HIS A 100 15.06 11.43 -10.98
CA HIS A 100 16.06 11.84 -9.96
C HIS A 100 15.52 11.72 -8.53
N SER A 101 14.21 11.94 -8.35
CA SER A 101 13.53 11.77 -7.07
C SER A 101 12.11 11.26 -7.29
N ALA A 102 11.65 10.43 -6.37
CA ALA A 102 10.29 9.94 -6.31
C ALA A 102 9.88 9.77 -4.85
N PHE A 103 8.60 9.98 -4.54
CA PHE A 103 8.14 10.01 -3.17
C PHE A 103 7.11 8.93 -2.92
N THR A 104 7.36 8.16 -1.87
CA THR A 104 6.37 7.27 -1.29
C THR A 104 5.94 7.84 0.06
N TYR A 105 4.69 8.25 0.16
CA TYR A 105 4.12 8.73 1.43
C TYR A 105 3.47 7.58 2.18
N LEU A 106 3.89 7.40 3.43
CA LEU A 106 3.25 6.49 4.36
C LEU A 106 2.30 7.28 5.25
N ILE A 107 1.01 6.97 5.21
CA ILE A 107 -0.02 7.66 5.98
C ILE A 107 -0.62 6.73 7.04
N ASN A 108 -0.74 7.23 8.27
CA ASN A 108 -1.39 6.50 9.35
C ASN A 108 -2.80 7.07 9.58
N LEU A 109 -3.79 6.40 8.98
CA LEU A 109 -5.19 6.79 9.11
C LEU A 109 -5.76 6.39 10.47
N ASP A 110 -6.71 7.19 10.95
CA ASP A 110 -7.46 6.90 12.18
C ASP A 110 -8.24 5.57 12.05
N LYS A 111 -8.40 4.85 13.16
CA LYS A 111 -9.15 3.58 13.19
C LYS A 111 -10.63 3.74 12.81
N ASN A 112 -11.21 4.93 12.97
CA ASN A 112 -12.58 5.21 12.56
C ASN A 112 -12.69 5.38 11.04
N GLU A 113 -11.64 5.89 10.38
CA GLU A 113 -11.57 6.05 8.93
C GLU A 113 -11.21 4.72 8.23
N GLU A 114 -10.21 4.02 8.75
CA GLU A 114 -9.76 2.75 8.18
C GLU A 114 -9.91 1.60 9.18
N LYS A 115 -11.08 0.95 9.19
CA LYS A 115 -11.39 -0.18 10.07
C LYS A 115 -10.67 -1.44 9.60
N THR A 116 -9.49 -1.69 10.14
CA THR A 116 -8.65 -2.86 9.82
C THR A 116 -8.88 -4.06 10.75
N SER A 117 -9.65 -3.91 11.82
CA SER A 117 -9.89 -4.97 12.83
C SER A 117 -10.48 -6.27 12.28
N MET A 118 -11.17 -6.22 11.13
CA MET A 118 -11.69 -7.42 10.45
C MET A 118 -10.66 -8.08 9.52
N LEU A 119 -9.49 -7.47 9.33
CA LEU A 119 -8.42 -7.98 8.48
C LEU A 119 -7.39 -8.67 9.37
N LYS A 120 -7.40 -10.02 9.34
CA LYS A 120 -6.53 -10.85 10.20
C LYS A 120 -5.06 -10.40 10.10
N GLY A 121 -4.47 -10.09 11.25
CA GLY A 121 -3.06 -9.76 11.40
C GLY A 121 -2.65 -8.38 10.85
N VAL A 122 -3.57 -7.53 10.39
CA VAL A 122 -3.21 -6.19 9.87
C VAL A 122 -2.89 -5.25 11.03
N ASP A 123 -3.64 -5.26 12.11
CA ASP A 123 -3.43 -4.36 13.24
C ASP A 123 -2.12 -4.68 13.97
N GLU A 124 -1.75 -5.95 14.11
CA GLU A 124 -0.48 -6.40 14.68
C GLU A 124 0.69 -5.93 13.80
N ARG A 125 0.58 -6.10 12.50
CA ARG A 125 1.59 -5.64 11.53
C ARG A 125 1.71 -4.12 11.52
N LYS A 126 0.60 -3.36 11.58
CA LYS A 126 0.62 -1.89 11.72
C LYS A 126 1.34 -1.48 12.99
N THR A 127 1.06 -2.13 14.11
CA THR A 127 1.68 -1.84 15.41
C THR A 127 3.19 -2.09 15.37
N ALA A 128 3.63 -3.23 14.85
CA ALA A 128 5.05 -3.55 14.70
C ALA A 128 5.76 -2.56 13.76
N CYS A 129 5.14 -2.23 12.63
CA CYS A 129 5.68 -1.25 11.66
C CYS A 129 5.82 0.14 12.29
N LYS A 130 4.77 0.64 12.98
CA LYS A 130 4.81 1.92 13.69
C LYS A 130 5.91 1.95 14.76
N ALA A 131 6.09 0.86 15.50
CA ALA A 131 7.11 0.76 16.52
C ALA A 131 8.53 0.73 15.93
N ALA A 132 8.75 0.18 14.74
CA ALA A 132 10.02 0.25 14.03
C ALA A 132 10.30 1.67 13.53
N LEU A 133 9.32 2.32 12.90
CA LEU A 133 9.43 3.70 12.41
C LEU A 133 9.72 4.71 13.53
N ASN A 134 9.11 4.58 14.71
CA ASN A 134 9.32 5.49 15.84
C ASN A 134 10.73 5.40 16.45
N LYS A 135 11.48 4.34 16.21
CA LYS A 135 12.86 4.20 16.64
C LYS A 135 13.88 4.79 15.65
N SER A 136 13.44 5.02 14.42
CA SER A 136 14.31 5.55 13.38
C SER A 136 14.62 7.02 13.67
N THR A 137 15.91 7.36 13.65
CA THR A 137 16.42 8.72 13.55
C THR A 137 16.41 9.16 12.09
N ASP A 138 16.80 10.39 11.80
CA ASP A 138 16.66 11.08 10.50
C ASP A 138 17.14 10.35 9.24
N ASP A 139 17.88 9.25 9.37
CA ASP A 139 18.35 8.44 8.25
C ASP A 139 17.53 7.12 8.18
N LEU A 140 16.55 7.08 7.27
CA LEU A 140 15.65 5.93 7.08
C LEU A 140 16.36 4.79 6.31
N ASP A 141 17.10 3.95 7.01
CA ASP A 141 17.58 2.67 6.45
C ASP A 141 16.45 1.64 6.40
N ILE A 142 15.89 1.46 5.20
CA ILE A 142 14.76 0.54 4.95
C ILE A 142 15.11 -0.90 5.32
N LYS A 143 16.35 -1.34 5.12
CA LYS A 143 16.77 -2.69 5.47
C LYS A 143 16.72 -2.88 6.98
N LYS A 144 17.32 -1.97 7.74
CA LYS A 144 17.31 -1.99 9.20
C LYS A 144 15.89 -1.89 9.77
N LEU A 145 15.05 -1.02 9.21
CA LEU A 145 13.64 -0.93 9.59
C LEU A 145 12.87 -2.22 9.36
N THR A 146 13.17 -2.90 8.25
CA THR A 146 12.53 -4.18 7.93
C THR A 146 12.96 -5.28 8.91
N GLU A 147 14.23 -5.34 9.27
CA GLU A 147 14.75 -6.26 10.27
C GLU A 147 14.10 -6.01 11.64
N GLU A 148 14.08 -4.77 12.12
CA GLU A 148 13.43 -4.39 13.39
C GLU A 148 11.92 -4.67 13.41
N TYR A 149 11.25 -4.48 12.28
CA TYR A 149 9.84 -4.82 12.14
C TYR A 149 9.59 -6.30 12.33
N PHE A 150 10.35 -7.17 11.65
CA PHE A 150 10.19 -8.61 11.77
C PHE A 150 10.54 -9.13 13.17
N GLU A 151 11.59 -8.60 13.81
CA GLU A 151 11.91 -8.94 15.20
C GLU A 151 10.74 -8.68 16.12
N LYS A 152 10.09 -7.51 16.01
CA LYS A 152 8.92 -7.16 16.84
C LYS A 152 7.70 -7.99 16.51
N LEU A 153 7.43 -8.24 15.22
CA LEU A 153 6.31 -9.04 14.79
C LEU A 153 6.42 -10.48 15.35
N TYR A 154 7.59 -11.10 15.25
CA TYR A 154 7.82 -12.46 15.74
C TYR A 154 7.87 -12.53 17.26
N ALA A 155 8.34 -11.50 17.96
CA ALA A 155 8.31 -11.46 19.42
C ALA A 155 6.85 -11.47 19.94
N ASN A 156 5.97 -10.71 19.29
CA ASN A 156 4.55 -10.69 19.63
C ASN A 156 3.85 -12.03 19.36
N LEU A 157 4.14 -12.66 18.21
CA LEU A 157 3.57 -13.97 17.87
C LEU A 157 4.01 -15.10 18.81
N LYS A 158 5.24 -15.07 19.35
CA LYS A 158 5.71 -16.04 20.36
C LYS A 158 5.03 -15.82 21.70
N GLY A 159 4.71 -14.59 22.07
CA GLY A 159 3.96 -14.29 23.29
C GLY A 159 2.55 -14.88 23.29
N ASP A 160 1.85 -14.80 22.17
CA ASP A 160 0.48 -15.35 22.05
C ASP A 160 0.44 -16.88 22.05
N GLN A 161 1.46 -17.57 21.51
CA GLN A 161 1.52 -19.03 21.52
C GLN A 161 1.82 -19.62 22.91
N TYR A 162 2.40 -18.85 23.83
CA TYR A 162 2.66 -19.29 25.20
C TYR A 162 1.50 -18.99 26.17
N SER A 163 0.57 -18.11 25.82
CA SER A 163 -0.60 -17.79 26.64
C SER A 163 -1.72 -18.82 26.54
N ASP A 164 -1.78 -19.60 25.45
CA ASP A 164 -2.79 -20.63 25.22
C ASP A 164 -2.37 -22.03 25.76
N ALA A 165 -1.20 -22.13 26.39
CA ALA A 165 -0.62 -23.40 26.90
C ALA A 165 -0.56 -23.48 28.43
N VAL A 166 -1.30 -22.63 29.17
CA VAL A 166 -1.40 -22.68 30.65
C VAL A 166 -2.85 -22.84 31.09
#